data_2db979d5330c5cd319549e091b7c41a8
#
_entry.id   2db979d5330c5cd319549e091b7c41a8
#
_cell.length_a   1.000
_cell.length_b   1.000
_cell.length_c   1.000
_cell.angle_alpha   90.00
_cell.angle_beta   90.00
_cell.angle_gamma   90.00
#
_symmetry.space_group_name_H-M   'P 1'
#
loop_
_entity.id
_entity.type
_entity.pdbx_description
1 polymer ?
#
loop_
_entity_poly.entity_id
_entity_poly.type
_entity_poly.pdbx_seq_one_letter_code
_entity_poly.pdbx_strand_id
1 'polypeptide(L)'
;MYGAGAVKFACVGCGACCRGRFVPLTQDEAFAWLARGGEVGILLEAFLVEPARSHEPRYAHDSGRAGIGRSGYADLNVIAIFAGVAQPQCPNLGANNRCSIYAERPLVCRIYPMEINPFIQLNPSAKDCPPES
;
A
#
# COMPACT_ATOMS: atom_id res chain seq x y z
N MET A 1 -5.02 -4.19 16.91
CA MET A 1 -3.74 -4.46 16.32
C MET A 1 -3.71 -5.90 15.80
N TYR A 2 -2.66 -6.41 15.32
CA TYR A 2 -2.56 -7.60 14.47
C TYR A 2 -2.73 -8.93 15.22
N GLY A 3 -3.78 -9.09 15.99
CA GLY A 3 -4.13 -10.34 16.63
C GLY A 3 -3.33 -10.65 17.91
N ALA A 4 -3.80 -11.63 18.67
CA ALA A 4 -3.20 -12.02 19.94
C ALA A 4 -1.88 -12.77 19.79
N GLY A 5 -1.69 -13.50 18.71
CA GLY A 5 -0.44 -14.16 18.40
C GLY A 5 0.43 -13.26 17.54
N ALA A 6 1.65 -12.98 17.95
CA ALA A 6 2.57 -12.21 17.13
C ALA A 6 2.87 -12.97 15.84
N VAL A 7 2.45 -12.40 14.72
CA VAL A 7 2.81 -12.92 13.39
C VAL A 7 4.09 -12.21 12.97
N LYS A 8 5.16 -12.97 12.76
CA LYS A 8 6.44 -12.44 12.35
C LYS A 8 6.71 -12.78 10.88
N PHE A 9 7.11 -11.78 10.14
CA PHE A 9 7.48 -11.93 8.74
C PHE A 9 8.86 -11.34 8.52
N ALA A 10 9.62 -11.98 7.65
CA ALA A 10 10.89 -11.45 7.16
C ALA A 10 10.96 -11.69 5.66
N CYS A 11 11.54 -10.74 4.92
CA CYS A 11 11.72 -10.90 3.49
C CYS A 11 12.74 -12.00 3.21
N VAL A 12 12.31 -13.02 2.47
CA VAL A 12 13.17 -14.13 2.07
C VAL A 12 13.86 -13.89 0.72
N GLY A 13 13.61 -12.73 0.10
CA GLY A 13 14.24 -12.37 -1.16
C GLY A 13 13.69 -13.11 -2.38
N CYS A 14 12.44 -13.59 -2.33
CA CYS A 14 11.83 -14.34 -3.42
C CYS A 14 11.43 -13.47 -4.62
N GLY A 15 11.27 -12.16 -4.43
CA GLY A 15 10.86 -11.23 -5.48
C GLY A 15 9.38 -11.26 -5.84
N ALA A 16 8.57 -12.11 -5.21
CA ALA A 16 7.15 -12.26 -5.56
C ALA A 16 6.36 -10.98 -5.35
N CYS A 17 6.59 -10.26 -4.24
CA CYS A 17 5.92 -9.00 -3.94
C CYS A 17 6.40 -7.83 -4.81
N CYS A 18 7.45 -8.04 -5.64
CA CYS A 18 8.02 -7.02 -6.52
C CYS A 18 7.49 -7.13 -7.95
N ARG A 19 6.45 -7.91 -8.19
CA ARG A 19 5.93 -8.17 -9.53
C ARG A 19 4.43 -7.94 -9.62
N GLY A 20 4.01 -7.35 -10.74
CA GLY A 20 2.61 -7.27 -11.13
C GLY A 20 1.73 -6.42 -10.23
N ARG A 21 2.27 -5.37 -9.59
CA ARG A 21 1.49 -4.59 -8.63
C ARG A 21 1.80 -3.10 -8.67
N PHE A 22 0.97 -2.37 -7.96
CA PHE A 22 1.21 -0.98 -7.62
C PHE A 22 1.68 -0.90 -6.15
N VAL A 23 2.71 -0.12 -5.91
CA VAL A 23 3.34 -0.01 -4.60
C VAL A 23 2.94 1.33 -3.96
N PRO A 24 2.11 1.34 -2.91
CA PRO A 24 1.75 2.59 -2.23
C PRO A 24 2.99 3.30 -1.70
N LEU A 25 3.08 4.60 -1.94
CA LEU A 25 4.23 5.42 -1.60
C LEU A 25 3.82 6.65 -0.82
N THR A 26 4.65 7.08 0.12
CA THR A 26 4.57 8.45 0.64
C THR A 26 5.02 9.43 -0.44
N GLN A 27 4.79 10.72 -0.23
CA GLN A 27 5.20 11.74 -1.18
C GLN A 27 6.73 11.70 -1.43
N ASP A 28 7.52 11.62 -0.37
CA ASP A 28 8.97 11.57 -0.48
C ASP A 28 9.45 10.32 -1.20
N GLU A 29 8.81 9.19 -0.92
CA GLU A 29 9.09 7.93 -1.60
C GLU A 29 8.72 7.99 -3.08
N ALA A 30 7.65 8.70 -3.43
CA ALA A 30 7.25 8.90 -4.82
C ALA A 30 8.32 9.73 -5.58
N PHE A 31 8.82 10.79 -4.98
CA PHE A 31 9.91 11.55 -5.57
C PHE A 31 11.17 10.70 -5.77
N ALA A 32 11.54 9.90 -4.78
CA ALA A 32 12.69 9.00 -4.89
C ALA A 32 12.49 7.95 -5.98
N TRP A 33 11.27 7.43 -6.11
CA TRP A 33 10.90 6.45 -7.14
C TRP A 33 11.07 7.04 -8.54
N LEU A 34 10.57 8.27 -8.75
CA LEU A 34 10.73 9.00 -10.01
C LEU A 34 12.19 9.30 -10.31
N ALA A 35 12.96 9.69 -9.29
CA ALA A 35 14.38 10.00 -9.45
C ALA A 35 15.21 8.80 -9.92
N ARG A 36 14.75 7.58 -9.64
CA ARG A 36 15.38 6.35 -10.12
C ARG A 36 14.90 5.92 -11.52
N GLY A 37 14.08 6.75 -12.16
CA GLY A 37 13.54 6.45 -13.50
C GLY A 37 12.28 5.58 -13.51
N GLY A 38 11.68 5.33 -12.36
CA GLY A 38 10.42 4.58 -12.27
C GLY A 38 9.21 5.46 -12.59
N GLU A 39 8.05 4.82 -12.73
CA GLU A 39 6.79 5.50 -12.96
C GLU A 39 5.97 5.55 -11.67
N VAL A 40 5.25 6.64 -11.46
CA VAL A 40 4.33 6.81 -10.34
C VAL A 40 2.96 7.15 -10.88
N GLY A 41 1.97 6.38 -10.44
CA GLY A 41 0.56 6.65 -10.70
C GLY A 41 -0.14 7.18 -9.45
N ILE A 42 -1.40 7.54 -9.64
CA ILE A 42 -2.27 7.93 -8.54
C ILE A 42 -3.46 6.97 -8.53
N LEU A 43 -3.61 6.27 -7.41
CA LEU A 43 -4.77 5.42 -7.16
C LEU A 43 -5.80 6.22 -6.37
N LEU A 44 -7.05 6.13 -6.78
CA LEU A 44 -8.15 6.82 -6.10
C LEU A 44 -9.07 5.78 -5.46
N GLU A 45 -9.40 6.03 -4.20
CA GLU A 45 -10.47 5.31 -3.50
C GLU A 45 -11.58 6.31 -3.18
N ALA A 46 -12.82 5.93 -3.44
CA ALA A 46 -13.97 6.79 -3.18
C ALA A 46 -15.03 6.03 -2.39
N PHE A 47 -15.61 6.70 -1.40
CA PHE A 47 -16.72 6.17 -0.61
C PHE A 47 -17.65 7.30 -0.22
N LEU A 48 -18.91 6.95 0.05
CA LEU A 48 -19.93 7.96 0.33
C LEU A 48 -19.62 8.76 1.59
N VAL A 49 -19.97 10.05 1.55
CA VAL A 49 -19.98 10.87 2.74
C VAL A 49 -21.23 10.50 3.54
N GLU A 50 -21.03 9.90 4.70
CA GLU A 50 -22.10 9.43 5.57
C GLU A 50 -21.85 9.90 7.00
N PRO A 51 -22.29 11.15 7.35
CA PRO A 51 -22.01 11.70 8.69
C PRO A 51 -22.52 10.82 9.85
N ALA A 52 -23.58 10.06 9.62
CA ALA A 52 -24.11 9.13 10.62
C ALA A 52 -23.10 8.02 11.00
N ARG A 53 -22.11 7.76 10.15
CA ARG A 53 -21.05 6.77 10.40
C ARG A 53 -19.82 7.34 11.10
N SER A 54 -19.83 8.62 11.45
CA SER A 54 -18.68 9.28 12.06
C SER A 54 -18.23 8.65 13.38
N HIS A 55 -19.12 7.91 14.06
CA HIS A 55 -18.80 7.17 15.27
C HIS A 55 -18.05 5.86 15.01
N GLU A 56 -18.04 5.38 13.76
CA GLU A 56 -17.32 4.16 13.39
C GLU A 56 -15.82 4.48 13.23
N PRO A 57 -14.93 3.82 13.98
CA PRO A 57 -13.50 4.15 13.94
C PRO A 57 -12.88 4.06 12.55
N ARG A 58 -13.25 3.05 11.78
CA ARG A 58 -12.73 2.90 10.41
C ARG A 58 -13.17 4.03 9.50
N TYR A 59 -14.45 4.39 9.54
CA TYR A 59 -14.97 5.49 8.74
C TYR A 59 -14.29 6.81 9.13
N ALA A 60 -14.15 7.08 10.43
CA ALA A 60 -13.49 8.28 10.92
C ALA A 60 -12.03 8.35 10.47
N HIS A 61 -11.31 7.23 10.52
CA HIS A 61 -9.93 7.15 10.06
C HIS A 61 -9.82 7.43 8.56
N ASP A 62 -10.64 6.78 7.77
CA ASP A 62 -10.56 6.91 6.30
C ASP A 62 -11.06 8.27 5.82
N SER A 63 -12.16 8.79 6.36
CA SER A 63 -12.68 10.12 6.01
C SER A 63 -11.75 11.24 6.44
N GLY A 64 -11.02 11.06 7.53
CA GLY A 64 -10.03 12.04 8.01
C GLY A 64 -8.86 12.24 7.04
N ARG A 65 -8.61 11.29 6.15
CA ARG A 65 -7.55 11.35 5.13
C ARG A 65 -8.07 11.75 3.76
N ALA A 66 -9.37 11.92 3.62
CA ALA A 66 -10.01 12.11 2.33
C ALA A 66 -10.24 13.59 2.02
N GLY A 67 -10.22 13.91 0.74
CA GLY A 67 -10.81 15.14 0.22
C GLY A 67 -12.28 14.90 -0.16
N ILE A 68 -13.02 15.97 -0.37
CA ILE A 68 -14.41 15.87 -0.79
C ILE A 68 -14.51 16.04 -2.30
N GLY A 69 -15.14 15.08 -2.95
CA GLY A 69 -15.51 15.12 -4.36
C GLY A 69 -17.01 15.01 -4.52
N ARG A 70 -17.46 15.04 -5.74
CA ARG A 70 -18.89 14.88 -6.05
C ARG A 70 -19.08 14.01 -7.29
N SER A 71 -20.05 13.11 -7.22
CA SER A 71 -20.49 12.32 -8.36
C SER A 71 -22.01 12.45 -8.47
N GLY A 72 -22.48 13.16 -9.50
CA GLY A 72 -23.90 13.50 -9.61
C GLY A 72 -24.34 14.34 -8.41
N TYR A 73 -25.28 13.82 -7.64
CA TYR A 73 -25.79 14.49 -6.44
C TYR A 73 -25.14 14.02 -5.16
N ALA A 74 -24.27 13.01 -5.22
CA ALA A 74 -23.65 12.43 -4.05
C ALA A 74 -22.30 13.09 -3.76
N ASP A 75 -22.07 13.44 -2.49
CA ASP A 75 -20.76 13.82 -2.01
C ASP A 75 -19.96 12.58 -1.70
N LEU A 76 -18.69 12.59 -2.09
CA LEU A 76 -17.78 11.47 -1.90
C LEU A 76 -16.58 11.90 -1.07
N ASN A 77 -16.17 10.99 -0.21
CA ASN A 77 -14.81 11.00 0.33
C ASN A 77 -13.88 10.38 -0.70
N VAL A 78 -12.80 11.08 -1.06
CA VAL A 78 -11.83 10.60 -2.05
C VAL A 78 -10.44 10.60 -1.43
N ILE A 79 -9.81 9.44 -1.41
CA ILE A 79 -8.43 9.27 -0.96
C ILE A 79 -7.56 9.06 -2.21
N ALA A 80 -6.51 9.87 -2.33
CA ALA A 80 -5.52 9.72 -3.38
C ALA A 80 -4.24 9.11 -2.80
N ILE A 81 -3.71 8.09 -3.46
CA ILE A 81 -2.52 7.37 -3.02
C ILE A 81 -1.51 7.39 -4.16
N PHE A 82 -0.30 7.87 -3.90
CA PHE A 82 0.80 7.71 -4.84
C PHE A 82 1.18 6.23 -4.92
N ALA A 83 1.42 5.74 -6.12
CA ALA A 83 1.74 4.34 -6.33
C ALA A 83 2.89 4.19 -7.32
N GLY A 84 3.94 3.54 -6.89
CA GLY A 84 5.01 3.12 -7.79
C GLY A 84 4.52 1.99 -8.69
N VAL A 85 4.80 2.07 -9.98
CA VAL A 85 4.37 1.05 -10.94
C VAL A 85 5.39 -0.07 -10.94
N ALA A 86 4.97 -1.26 -10.51
CA ALA A 86 5.80 -2.46 -10.45
C ALA A 86 5.27 -3.54 -11.41
N GLN A 87 4.88 -3.12 -12.61
CA GLN A 87 4.35 -4.01 -13.64
C GLN A 87 5.24 -3.93 -14.90
N PRO A 88 5.65 -5.07 -15.47
CA PRO A 88 5.43 -6.44 -15.00
C PRO A 88 6.16 -6.79 -13.72
N GLN A 89 7.15 -5.99 -13.33
CA GLN A 89 7.89 -6.15 -12.08
C GLN A 89 8.38 -4.80 -11.58
N CYS A 90 8.75 -4.73 -10.29
CA CYS A 90 9.31 -3.52 -9.71
C CYS A 90 10.60 -3.12 -10.43
N PRO A 91 10.77 -1.83 -10.80
CA PRO A 91 12.01 -1.37 -11.45
C PRO A 91 13.25 -1.54 -10.57
N ASN A 92 13.06 -1.72 -9.26
CA ASN A 92 14.16 -1.94 -8.31
C ASN A 92 14.50 -3.42 -8.10
N LEU A 93 13.80 -4.33 -8.79
CA LEU A 93 14.07 -5.76 -8.69
C LEU A 93 15.34 -6.10 -9.49
N GLY A 94 16.34 -6.62 -8.79
CA GLY A 94 17.59 -7.04 -9.42
C GLY A 94 17.48 -8.40 -10.12
N ALA A 95 18.51 -8.76 -10.88
CA ALA A 95 18.56 -9.99 -11.65
C ALA A 95 18.49 -11.26 -10.78
N ASN A 96 18.85 -11.15 -9.50
CA ASN A 96 18.82 -12.25 -8.54
C ASN A 96 17.49 -12.32 -7.75
N ASN A 97 16.43 -11.67 -8.23
CA ASN A 97 15.13 -11.54 -7.56
C ASN A 97 15.19 -10.79 -6.22
N ARG A 98 16.23 -10.02 -5.99
CA ARG A 98 16.36 -9.22 -4.77
C ARG A 98 16.18 -7.75 -5.06
N CYS A 99 15.66 -7.02 -4.08
CA CYS A 99 15.48 -5.58 -4.18
C CYS A 99 16.86 -4.89 -4.22
N SER A 100 17.12 -4.13 -5.28
CA SER A 100 18.38 -3.38 -5.43
C SER A 100 18.52 -2.23 -4.45
N ILE A 101 17.39 -1.79 -3.85
CA ILE A 101 17.34 -0.72 -2.85
C ILE A 101 16.87 -1.26 -1.49
N TYR A 102 17.26 -2.48 -1.15
CA TYR A 102 16.73 -3.19 0.03
C TYR A 102 16.73 -2.34 1.30
N ALA A 103 17.81 -1.63 1.59
CA ALA A 103 17.92 -0.78 2.77
C ALA A 103 17.06 0.49 2.70
N GLU A 104 16.67 0.90 1.50
CA GLU A 104 15.91 2.12 1.24
C GLU A 104 14.52 1.84 0.67
N ARG A 105 14.00 0.64 0.94
CA ARG A 105 12.68 0.25 0.44
C ARG A 105 11.59 1.18 0.94
N PRO A 106 10.55 1.45 0.13
CA PRO A 106 9.36 2.12 0.62
C PRO A 106 8.79 1.44 1.86
N LEU A 107 8.09 2.20 2.69
CA LEU A 107 7.52 1.69 3.94
C LEU A 107 6.66 0.45 3.72
N VAL A 108 5.80 0.47 2.71
CA VAL A 108 4.93 -0.67 2.40
C VAL A 108 5.73 -1.93 2.08
N CYS A 109 6.86 -1.79 1.39
CA CYS A 109 7.74 -2.92 1.07
C CYS A 109 8.47 -3.45 2.31
N ARG A 110 8.80 -2.57 3.25
CA ARG A 110 9.48 -2.95 4.50
C ARG A 110 8.56 -3.69 5.46
N ILE A 111 7.28 -3.36 5.46
CA ILE A 111 6.31 -3.98 6.35
C ILE A 111 5.51 -5.11 5.70
N TYR A 112 5.61 -5.28 4.37
CA TYR A 112 4.91 -6.36 3.68
C TYR A 112 5.20 -7.71 4.36
N PRO A 113 4.23 -8.59 4.57
CA PRO A 113 2.83 -8.53 4.12
C PRO A 113 1.86 -7.76 5.02
N MET A 114 2.36 -7.02 6.00
CA MET A 114 1.52 -6.20 6.86
C MET A 114 0.89 -5.04 6.07
N GLU A 115 -0.20 -4.50 6.60
CA GLU A 115 -0.91 -3.38 5.97
C GLU A 115 -0.61 -2.08 6.71
N ILE A 116 -0.51 -0.98 5.96
CA ILE A 116 -0.36 0.35 6.53
C ILE A 116 -1.65 0.77 7.24
N ASN A 117 -2.81 0.50 6.62
CA ASN A 117 -4.11 0.82 7.22
C ASN A 117 -4.40 -0.17 8.35
N PRO A 118 -4.54 0.31 9.61
CA PRO A 118 -4.72 -0.57 10.76
C PRO A 118 -6.06 -1.32 10.78
N PHE A 119 -7.01 -0.93 9.94
CA PHE A 119 -8.32 -1.55 9.86
C PHE A 119 -8.43 -2.65 8.80
N ILE A 120 -7.36 -2.88 8.03
CA ILE A 120 -7.28 -3.99 7.10
C ILE A 120 -6.66 -5.17 7.84
N GLN A 121 -7.40 -6.29 7.90
CA GLN A 121 -6.91 -7.49 8.58
C GLN A 121 -5.83 -8.18 7.75
N LEU A 122 -4.78 -8.63 8.43
CA LEU A 122 -3.75 -9.44 7.81
C LEU A 122 -4.32 -10.80 7.42
N ASN A 123 -4.19 -11.14 6.16
CA ASN A 123 -4.52 -12.47 5.65
C ASN A 123 -3.29 -13.02 4.93
N PRO A 124 -2.46 -13.82 5.62
CA PRO A 124 -1.21 -14.32 5.03
C PRO A 124 -1.42 -15.12 3.75
N SER A 125 -2.52 -15.85 3.64
CA SER A 125 -2.80 -16.66 2.44
C SER A 125 -3.12 -15.83 1.20
N ALA A 126 -3.49 -14.55 1.38
CA ALA A 126 -3.75 -13.62 0.28
C ALA A 126 -2.49 -12.86 -0.16
N LYS A 127 -1.35 -13.10 0.48
CA LYS A 127 -0.10 -12.42 0.18
C LYS A 127 0.80 -13.31 -0.70
N ASP A 128 1.73 -12.66 -1.38
CA ASP A 128 2.62 -13.36 -2.31
C ASP A 128 3.84 -13.99 -1.61
N CYS A 129 4.03 -13.70 -0.34
CA CYS A 129 5.16 -14.25 0.42
C CYS A 129 4.98 -15.73 0.67
N PRO A 130 6.07 -16.55 0.60
CA PRO A 130 6.02 -17.94 1.00
C PRO A 130 5.60 -18.09 2.47
N PRO A 131 4.99 -19.23 2.84
CA PRO A 131 4.54 -19.45 4.23
C PRO A 131 5.65 -19.34 5.28
N GLU A 132 6.89 -19.60 4.90
CA GLU A 132 8.06 -19.53 5.78
C GLU A 132 8.59 -18.11 5.98
N SER A 133 8.00 -17.13 5.33
CA SER A 133 8.42 -15.72 5.44
C SER A 133 8.05 -15.08 6.77
#